data_6be822377da3f4a0b83a5858fe466fce
#
_entry.id   6be822377da3f4a0b83a5858fe466fce
#
_cell.length_a   1.000
_cell.length_b   1.000
_cell.length_c   1.000
_cell.angle_alpha   90.00
_cell.angle_beta   90.00
_cell.angle_gamma   90.00
#
_symmetry.space_group_name_H-M   'P 1'
#
loop_
_entity.id
_entity.type
_entity.pdbx_description
1 polymer ?
#
loop_
_entity_poly.entity_id
_entity_poly.type
_entity_poly.pdbx_seq_one_letter_code
_entity_poly.pdbx_strand_id
1 'polypeptide(L)'
;MEAFARNPEKDYSVSELGGPSEVNARETRVLGSVFNIDQRYKVINTLGSGAYGVVVSAKDTHTDQLVAIKKIEKAFENSTFTKRTLRELKILRLLSHENIIKVKTIQLPRCREGFNEIYVVSELLETDLSSIIRSRQNFCDERVEFFLYQILRGLKFVHSAKILHRDLKPRNLLINSNCDLKICDFGLARPCISNLEVSAPHMTDYVATRWYRAPEVLLSYKNYTAAMDMWSVGCIFAELLLRKPLFRQHQKPTRLNSEFTGNS
;
A
#
# COMPACT_ATOMS: atom_id res chain seq x y z
N MET A 1 22.93 6.96 17.25
CA MET A 1 22.06 6.24 18.23
C MET A 1 21.17 7.17 19.05
N GLU A 2 21.18 8.47 18.82
CA GLU A 2 20.45 9.45 19.65
C GLU A 2 19.24 10.13 19.01
N ALA A 3 18.86 9.78 17.80
CA ALA A 3 17.74 10.43 17.12
C ALA A 3 16.35 9.76 17.35
N PHE A 4 16.28 8.67 18.08
CA PHE A 4 15.01 7.98 18.42
C PHE A 4 14.70 7.90 19.92
N ALA A 5 15.57 8.44 20.77
CA ALA A 5 15.33 8.53 22.21
C ALA A 5 15.20 9.99 22.61
N ARG A 6 14.01 10.35 23.06
CA ARG A 6 13.57 11.61 23.67
C ARG A 6 12.77 12.55 22.75
N ASN A 7 11.48 12.26 22.66
CA ASN A 7 10.48 13.15 23.21
C ASN A 7 9.31 12.31 23.74
N PRO A 8 9.33 11.86 25.01
CA PRO A 8 8.15 11.41 25.71
C PRO A 8 7.33 12.66 26.01
N GLU A 9 6.03 12.56 25.84
CA GLU A 9 5.06 13.55 26.34
C GLU A 9 5.03 14.91 25.62
N LYS A 10 4.68 14.88 24.31
CA LYS A 10 3.59 15.75 23.90
C LYS A 10 2.33 14.91 24.00
N ASP A 11 1.70 15.02 25.13
CA ASP A 11 0.30 14.71 25.35
C ASP A 11 -0.49 15.54 24.33
N TYR A 12 -0.77 14.94 23.16
CA TYR A 12 -1.73 15.50 22.23
C TYR A 12 -3.09 15.29 22.89
N SER A 13 -3.49 16.24 23.72
CA SER A 13 -4.84 16.31 24.18
C SER A 13 -5.77 16.28 22.96
N VAL A 14 -6.81 15.47 23.05
CA VAL A 14 -7.84 15.31 22.01
C VAL A 14 -8.48 16.67 21.62
N SER A 15 -8.21 17.74 22.35
CA SER A 15 -8.66 19.11 22.11
C SER A 15 -7.92 19.85 20.98
N GLU A 16 -6.74 19.40 20.53
CA GLU A 16 -6.04 20.01 19.39
C GLU A 16 -6.40 19.40 18.03
N LEU A 17 -7.04 18.24 18.00
CA LEU A 17 -7.77 17.74 16.86
C LEU A 17 -9.16 18.35 16.96
N GLY A 18 -9.41 19.45 16.26
CA GLY A 18 -10.66 20.19 16.26
C GLY A 18 -11.86 19.34 16.68
N GLY A 19 -12.62 19.79 17.68
CA GLY A 19 -13.71 19.03 18.29
C GLY A 19 -14.63 18.40 17.23
N PRO A 20 -15.46 17.41 17.56
CA PRO A 20 -16.28 16.71 16.58
C PRO A 20 -17.16 17.75 15.86
N SER A 21 -16.63 18.29 14.76
CA SER A 21 -17.49 18.95 13.78
C SER A 21 -18.48 17.86 13.37
N GLU A 22 -19.76 18.11 13.52
CA GLU A 22 -20.83 17.24 13.04
C GLU A 22 -20.47 16.84 11.60
N VAL A 23 -19.95 15.64 11.43
CA VAL A 23 -19.59 15.12 10.11
C VAL A 23 -20.92 14.87 9.42
N ASN A 24 -21.36 15.84 8.61
CA ASN A 24 -22.50 15.69 7.71
C ASN A 24 -22.12 14.65 6.65
N ALA A 25 -22.23 13.35 6.97
CA ALA A 25 -21.87 12.32 6.03
C ALA A 25 -23.01 12.03 5.08
N ARG A 26 -22.65 11.81 3.83
CA ARG A 26 -23.53 11.34 2.77
C ARG A 26 -23.27 9.87 2.51
N GLU A 27 -24.33 9.08 2.47
CA GLU A 27 -24.24 7.72 1.99
C GLU A 27 -24.13 7.73 0.47
N THR A 28 -23.06 7.08 -0.04
CA THR A 28 -22.88 6.85 -1.48
C THR A 28 -22.60 5.37 -1.69
N ARG A 29 -23.38 4.73 -2.56
CA ARG A 29 -23.16 3.31 -2.91
C ARG A 29 -22.20 3.18 -4.08
N VAL A 30 -21.13 2.41 -3.89
CA VAL A 30 -20.10 2.16 -4.91
C VAL A 30 -19.78 0.67 -4.91
N LEU A 31 -19.99 -0.03 -6.03
CA LEU A 31 -19.76 -1.48 -6.18
C LEU A 31 -20.41 -2.33 -5.06
N GLY A 32 -21.62 -1.95 -4.63
CA GLY A 32 -22.32 -2.64 -3.54
C GLY A 32 -21.85 -2.28 -2.12
N SER A 33 -20.75 -1.56 -1.98
CA SER A 33 -20.27 -1.03 -0.70
C SER A 33 -20.87 0.35 -0.42
N VAL A 34 -21.30 0.58 0.82
CA VAL A 34 -21.82 1.87 1.27
C VAL A 34 -20.67 2.71 1.81
N PHE A 35 -20.48 3.89 1.26
CA PHE A 35 -19.51 4.88 1.73
C PHE A 35 -20.20 5.92 2.61
N ASN A 36 -19.81 5.99 3.87
CA ASN A 36 -20.25 7.00 4.84
C ASN A 36 -19.14 8.03 5.02
N ILE A 37 -18.99 8.92 4.05
CA ILE A 37 -17.92 9.92 4.04
C ILE A 37 -18.49 11.34 4.24
N ASP A 38 -17.60 12.26 4.68
CA ASP A 38 -17.91 13.66 4.82
C ASP A 38 -18.47 14.23 3.51
N GLN A 39 -19.53 15.05 3.59
CA GLN A 39 -20.18 15.71 2.45
C GLN A 39 -19.22 16.58 1.62
N ARG A 40 -18.10 17.01 2.22
CA ARG A 40 -17.05 17.72 1.49
C ARG A 40 -16.47 16.90 0.33
N TYR A 41 -16.54 15.57 0.41
CA TYR A 41 -16.01 14.67 -0.62
C TYR A 41 -17.12 14.20 -1.55
N LYS A 42 -17.06 14.63 -2.81
CA LYS A 42 -17.97 14.16 -3.87
C LYS A 42 -17.29 13.03 -4.63
N VAL A 43 -17.77 11.80 -4.46
CA VAL A 43 -17.27 10.63 -5.20
C VAL A 43 -17.50 10.83 -6.70
N ILE A 44 -16.47 10.54 -7.49
CA ILE A 44 -16.48 10.68 -8.95
C ILE A 44 -16.49 9.29 -9.60
N ASN A 45 -15.45 8.48 -9.36
CA ASN A 45 -15.27 7.17 -9.97
C ASN A 45 -14.73 6.15 -8.98
N THR A 46 -14.93 4.88 -9.30
CA THR A 46 -14.23 3.78 -8.63
C THR A 46 -12.86 3.59 -9.27
N LEU A 47 -11.81 3.54 -8.44
CA LEU A 47 -10.43 3.28 -8.89
C LEU A 47 -10.09 1.80 -8.82
N GLY A 48 -10.67 1.07 -7.87
CA GLY A 48 -10.46 -0.37 -7.72
C GLY A 48 -11.13 -0.94 -6.50
N SER A 49 -11.23 -2.26 -6.49
CA SER A 49 -11.67 -3.05 -5.33
C SER A 49 -10.71 -4.22 -5.15
N GLY A 50 -10.50 -4.63 -3.91
CA GLY A 50 -9.62 -5.75 -3.57
C GLY A 50 -9.92 -6.32 -2.19
N ALA A 51 -9.09 -7.25 -1.75
CA ALA A 51 -9.23 -7.90 -0.44
C ALA A 51 -9.21 -6.93 0.76
N TYR A 52 -8.76 -5.69 0.53
CA TYR A 52 -8.62 -4.67 1.58
C TYR A 52 -9.69 -3.59 1.53
N GLY A 53 -10.68 -3.71 0.65
CA GLY A 53 -11.78 -2.75 0.49
C GLY A 53 -11.84 -2.08 -0.88
N VAL A 54 -12.54 -0.97 -0.96
CA VAL A 54 -12.82 -0.23 -2.19
C VAL A 54 -12.11 1.11 -2.17
N VAL A 55 -11.53 1.50 -3.32
CA VAL A 55 -10.89 2.80 -3.52
C VAL A 55 -11.68 3.60 -4.55
N VAL A 56 -11.99 4.84 -4.22
CA VAL A 56 -12.69 5.77 -5.10
C VAL A 56 -11.90 7.05 -5.31
N SER A 57 -12.07 7.69 -6.46
CA SER A 57 -11.68 9.08 -6.64
C SER A 57 -12.83 9.97 -6.19
N ALA A 58 -12.48 11.07 -5.55
CA ALA A 58 -13.45 12.06 -5.10
C ALA A 58 -12.89 13.48 -5.27
N LYS A 59 -13.79 14.46 -5.37
CA LYS A 59 -13.45 15.87 -5.33
C LYS A 59 -13.66 16.39 -3.91
N ASP A 60 -12.63 16.96 -3.34
CA ASP A 60 -12.71 17.69 -2.08
C ASP A 60 -13.23 19.10 -2.38
N THR A 61 -14.46 19.39 -1.97
CA THR A 61 -15.12 20.67 -2.27
C THR A 61 -14.54 21.85 -1.49
N HIS A 62 -13.79 21.61 -0.42
CA HIS A 62 -13.16 22.70 0.34
C HIS A 62 -11.85 23.18 -0.30
N THR A 63 -11.09 22.27 -0.92
CA THR A 63 -9.81 22.57 -1.53
C THR A 63 -9.84 22.56 -3.06
N ASP A 64 -10.95 22.16 -3.65
CA ASP A 64 -11.18 21.93 -5.08
C ASP A 64 -10.25 20.88 -5.69
N GLN A 65 -9.55 20.09 -4.85
CA GLN A 65 -8.58 19.08 -5.28
C GLN A 65 -9.22 17.71 -5.45
N LEU A 66 -8.66 16.93 -6.37
CA LEU A 66 -8.97 15.51 -6.49
C LEU A 66 -8.21 14.71 -5.43
N VAL A 67 -8.88 13.73 -4.85
CA VAL A 67 -8.34 12.84 -3.81
C VAL A 67 -8.73 11.39 -4.10
N ALA A 68 -7.96 10.45 -3.56
CA ALA A 68 -8.33 9.06 -3.48
C ALA A 68 -8.83 8.75 -2.05
N ILE A 69 -9.95 8.02 -1.94
CA ILE A 69 -10.50 7.59 -0.66
C ILE A 69 -10.54 6.06 -0.65
N LYS A 70 -9.73 5.46 0.23
CA LYS A 70 -9.67 4.02 0.46
C LYS A 70 -10.58 3.70 1.65
N LYS A 71 -11.66 2.97 1.40
CA LYS A 71 -12.48 2.36 2.45
C LYS A 71 -11.87 1.03 2.84
N ILE A 72 -11.53 0.86 4.10
CA ILE A 72 -11.04 -0.38 4.70
C ILE A 72 -12.18 -0.95 5.52
N GLU A 73 -12.81 -2.00 5.02
CA GLU A 73 -13.90 -2.68 5.70
C GLU A 73 -13.37 -3.70 6.69
N LYS A 74 -14.14 -3.99 7.74
CA LYS A 74 -13.82 -5.01 8.74
C LYS A 74 -12.42 -4.85 9.33
N ALA A 75 -12.05 -3.58 9.57
CA ALA A 75 -10.68 -3.18 9.92
C ALA A 75 -10.16 -3.86 11.20
N PHE A 76 -11.05 -4.35 12.07
CA PHE A 76 -10.71 -4.91 13.38
C PHE A 76 -11.08 -6.39 13.54
N GLU A 77 -11.71 -7.03 12.56
CA GLU A 77 -12.11 -8.43 12.66
C GLU A 77 -10.92 -9.41 12.65
N ASN A 78 -9.83 -9.06 11.98
CA ASN A 78 -8.65 -9.91 11.87
C ASN A 78 -7.41 -9.18 12.39
N SER A 79 -6.82 -9.68 13.47
CA SER A 79 -5.64 -9.09 14.13
C SER A 79 -4.46 -8.86 13.17
N THR A 80 -4.21 -9.78 12.22
CA THR A 80 -3.12 -9.62 11.24
C THR A 80 -3.41 -8.47 10.29
N PHE A 81 -4.65 -8.36 9.82
CA PHE A 81 -5.11 -7.30 8.94
C PHE A 81 -5.08 -5.95 9.66
N THR A 82 -5.61 -5.88 10.89
CA THR A 82 -5.56 -4.67 11.74
C THR A 82 -4.14 -4.18 11.95
N LYS A 83 -3.21 -5.10 12.28
CA LYS A 83 -1.79 -4.76 12.46
C LYS A 83 -1.13 -4.24 11.17
N ARG A 84 -1.52 -4.76 10.00
CA ARG A 84 -1.03 -4.26 8.70
C ARG A 84 -1.54 -2.87 8.43
N THR A 85 -2.84 -2.64 8.59
CA THR A 85 -3.47 -1.33 8.40
C THR A 85 -2.87 -0.28 9.33
N LEU A 86 -2.75 -0.59 10.63
CA LEU A 86 -2.15 0.32 11.60
C LEU A 86 -0.68 0.67 11.24
N ARG A 87 0.08 -0.32 10.78
CA ARG A 87 1.47 -0.12 10.37
C ARG A 87 1.56 0.79 9.14
N GLU A 88 0.77 0.51 8.10
CA GLU A 88 0.70 1.34 6.90
C GLU A 88 0.43 2.79 7.26
N LEU A 89 -0.61 3.05 8.06
CA LEU A 89 -0.99 4.40 8.46
C LEU A 89 0.09 5.09 9.33
N LYS A 90 0.70 4.37 10.28
CA LYS A 90 1.79 4.92 11.10
C LYS A 90 3.02 5.28 10.26
N ILE A 91 3.41 4.42 9.33
CA ILE A 91 4.56 4.67 8.45
C ILE A 91 4.27 5.87 7.54
N LEU A 92 3.14 5.88 6.85
CA LEU A 92 2.77 6.97 5.94
C LEU A 92 2.58 8.32 6.65
N ARG A 93 2.22 8.31 7.92
CA ARG A 93 2.17 9.53 8.74
C ARG A 93 3.57 10.13 9.00
N LEU A 94 4.59 9.27 9.09
CA LEU A 94 5.97 9.68 9.42
C LEU A 94 6.80 9.98 8.18
N LEU A 95 6.50 9.32 7.05
CA LEU A 95 7.25 9.49 5.82
C LEU A 95 6.66 10.63 4.98
N SER A 96 7.45 11.67 4.75
CA SER A 96 7.10 12.78 3.86
C SER A 96 8.18 12.93 2.79
N HIS A 97 7.87 12.51 1.55
CA HIS A 97 8.79 12.54 0.42
C HIS A 97 8.00 12.58 -0.90
N GLU A 98 8.55 13.23 -1.93
CA GLU A 98 7.89 13.37 -3.25
C GLU A 98 7.53 12.04 -3.90
N ASN A 99 8.33 10.98 -3.68
CA ASN A 99 8.10 9.66 -4.27
C ASN A 99 7.42 8.68 -3.29
N ILE A 100 6.74 9.18 -2.26
CA ILE A 100 5.92 8.39 -1.34
C ILE A 100 4.51 8.98 -1.32
N ILE A 101 3.51 8.11 -1.37
CA ILE A 101 2.10 8.53 -1.33
C ILE A 101 1.82 9.31 -0.04
N LYS A 102 1.18 10.48 -0.19
CA LYS A 102 0.82 11.33 0.95
C LYS A 102 -0.61 11.06 1.40
N VAL A 103 -0.75 10.62 2.64
CA VAL A 103 -2.05 10.58 3.32
C VAL A 103 -2.39 12.01 3.76
N LYS A 104 -3.56 12.51 3.33
CA LYS A 104 -4.05 13.84 3.68
C LYS A 104 -4.76 13.82 5.03
N THR A 105 -5.65 12.83 5.21
CA THR A 105 -6.40 12.67 6.46
C THR A 105 -6.98 11.25 6.57
N ILE A 106 -7.38 10.90 7.78
CA ILE A 106 -8.19 9.71 8.07
C ILE A 106 -9.51 10.24 8.62
N GLN A 107 -10.62 9.85 8.00
CA GLN A 107 -11.91 10.26 8.50
C GLN A 107 -12.21 9.54 9.82
N LEU A 108 -12.53 10.30 10.84
CA LEU A 108 -12.96 9.77 12.13
C LEU A 108 -14.36 9.16 12.03
N PRO A 109 -14.66 8.11 12.81
CA PRO A 109 -16.00 7.54 12.88
C PRO A 109 -16.95 8.51 13.55
N ARG A 110 -18.23 8.46 13.18
CA ARG A 110 -19.29 9.25 13.83
C ARG A 110 -19.55 8.79 15.26
N CYS A 111 -19.49 7.47 15.48
CA CYS A 111 -19.70 6.85 16.77
C CYS A 111 -18.58 5.82 17.01
N ARG A 112 -18.16 5.67 18.27
CA ARG A 112 -17.19 4.63 18.64
C ARG A 112 -17.83 3.25 18.66
N GLU A 113 -19.10 3.17 18.97
CA GLU A 113 -19.86 1.92 18.96
C GLU A 113 -20.10 1.47 17.51
N GLY A 114 -19.77 0.21 17.22
CA GLY A 114 -19.90 -0.36 15.88
C GLY A 114 -18.85 0.11 14.86
N PHE A 115 -17.80 0.88 15.30
CA PHE A 115 -16.73 1.32 14.41
C PHE A 115 -15.93 0.12 13.90
N ASN A 116 -16.08 -0.19 12.62
CA ASN A 116 -15.39 -1.29 11.95
C ASN A 116 -14.87 -0.92 10.54
N GLU A 117 -14.98 0.33 10.16
CA GLU A 117 -14.55 0.84 8.87
C GLU A 117 -13.61 2.02 9.02
N ILE A 118 -12.56 2.07 8.21
CA ILE A 118 -11.60 3.18 8.18
C ILE A 118 -11.59 3.79 6.78
N TYR A 119 -11.70 5.10 6.69
CA TYR A 119 -11.59 5.84 5.45
C TYR A 119 -10.29 6.64 5.45
N VAL A 120 -9.40 6.31 4.51
CA VAL A 120 -8.10 6.96 4.34
C VAL A 120 -8.16 7.82 3.10
N VAL A 121 -7.98 9.13 3.28
CA VAL A 121 -7.94 10.10 2.19
C VAL A 121 -6.49 10.40 1.85
N SER A 122 -6.10 10.21 0.60
CA SER A 122 -4.77 10.47 0.08
C SER A 122 -4.82 11.37 -1.16
N GLU A 123 -3.67 11.82 -1.61
CA GLU A 123 -3.55 12.39 -2.95
C GLU A 123 -3.99 11.37 -4.00
N LEU A 124 -4.57 11.86 -5.10
CA LEU A 124 -4.97 11.03 -6.23
C LEU A 124 -3.82 10.95 -7.24
N LEU A 125 -3.51 9.71 -7.63
CA LEU A 125 -2.72 9.43 -8.82
C LEU A 125 -3.57 8.61 -9.79
N GLU A 126 -3.45 8.87 -11.08
CA GLU A 126 -4.40 8.39 -12.07
C GLU A 126 -4.26 6.90 -12.37
N THR A 127 -3.03 6.35 -12.20
CA THR A 127 -2.75 4.96 -12.58
C THR A 127 -1.63 4.35 -11.75
N ASP A 128 -1.32 3.08 -12.02
CA ASP A 128 -0.17 2.35 -11.48
C ASP A 128 0.78 1.90 -12.60
N LEU A 129 2.03 1.63 -12.24
CA LEU A 129 3.07 1.23 -13.19
C LEU A 129 2.72 -0.09 -13.92
N SER A 130 2.01 -1.03 -13.26
CA SER A 130 1.57 -2.28 -13.90
C SER A 130 0.58 -2.01 -15.04
N SER A 131 -0.31 -1.04 -14.86
CA SER A 131 -1.26 -0.63 -15.91
C SER A 131 -0.54 0.03 -17.09
N ILE A 132 0.47 0.86 -16.82
CA ILE A 132 1.31 1.46 -17.86
C ILE A 132 2.11 0.39 -18.60
N ILE A 133 2.74 -0.57 -17.90
CA ILE A 133 3.49 -1.68 -18.51
C ILE A 133 2.59 -2.49 -19.45
N ARG A 134 1.34 -2.74 -19.07
CA ARG A 134 0.38 -3.49 -19.92
C ARG A 134 -0.21 -2.68 -21.06
N SER A 135 -0.12 -1.35 -21.00
CA SER A 135 -0.62 -0.50 -22.08
C SER A 135 0.19 -0.70 -23.36
N ARG A 136 -0.36 -0.28 -24.52
CA ARG A 136 0.35 -0.33 -25.80
C ARG A 136 1.30 0.84 -26.03
N GLN A 137 1.49 1.71 -25.02
CA GLN A 137 2.39 2.85 -25.14
C GLN A 137 3.84 2.38 -25.25
N ASN A 138 4.57 3.00 -26.16
CA ASN A 138 6.01 2.78 -26.23
C ASN A 138 6.70 3.47 -25.07
N PHE A 139 7.63 2.77 -24.42
CA PHE A 139 8.57 3.36 -23.50
C PHE A 139 9.84 3.73 -24.27
N CYS A 140 10.22 4.99 -24.21
CA CYS A 140 11.59 5.37 -24.53
C CYS A 140 12.48 5.11 -23.30
N ASP A 141 13.77 4.97 -23.52
CA ASP A 141 14.75 4.67 -22.47
C ASP A 141 14.74 5.74 -21.38
N GLU A 142 14.61 7.01 -21.76
CA GLU A 142 14.55 8.14 -20.82
C GLU A 142 13.37 8.01 -19.84
N ARG A 143 12.24 7.49 -20.29
CA ARG A 143 11.08 7.28 -19.41
C ARG A 143 11.33 6.13 -18.44
N VAL A 144 11.98 5.06 -18.89
CA VAL A 144 12.36 3.93 -18.03
C VAL A 144 13.36 4.41 -16.97
N GLU A 145 14.37 5.18 -17.37
CA GLU A 145 15.36 5.77 -16.47
C GLU A 145 14.69 6.70 -15.46
N PHE A 146 13.75 7.52 -15.90
CA PHE A 146 13.03 8.45 -15.03
C PHE A 146 12.20 7.72 -13.97
N PHE A 147 11.51 6.65 -14.32
CA PHE A 147 10.79 5.82 -13.34
C PHE A 147 11.76 5.14 -12.37
N LEU A 148 12.84 4.55 -12.89
CA LEU A 148 13.85 3.90 -12.05
C LEU A 148 14.49 4.89 -11.07
N TYR A 149 14.85 6.08 -11.54
CA TYR A 149 15.39 7.15 -10.68
C TYR A 149 14.43 7.48 -9.53
N GLN A 150 13.15 7.68 -9.82
CA GLN A 150 12.16 8.01 -8.81
C GLN A 150 11.96 6.90 -7.78
N ILE A 151 11.92 5.62 -8.23
CA ILE A 151 11.84 4.47 -7.34
C ILE A 151 13.04 4.44 -6.39
N LEU A 152 14.26 4.57 -6.93
CA LEU A 152 15.49 4.55 -6.15
C LEU A 152 15.58 5.73 -5.19
N ARG A 153 15.15 6.93 -5.60
CA ARG A 153 15.10 8.12 -4.75
C ARG A 153 14.15 7.93 -3.58
N GLY A 154 12.94 7.41 -3.83
CA GLY A 154 11.97 7.09 -2.79
C GLY A 154 12.47 6.02 -1.83
N LEU A 155 13.08 4.94 -2.35
CA LEU A 155 13.64 3.86 -1.53
C LEU A 155 14.83 4.30 -0.69
N LYS A 156 15.71 5.14 -1.24
CA LYS A 156 16.82 5.73 -0.46
C LYS A 156 16.28 6.43 0.78
N PHE A 157 15.18 7.18 0.65
CA PHE A 157 14.54 7.84 1.78
C PHE A 157 13.94 6.83 2.76
N VAL A 158 13.19 5.83 2.29
CA VAL A 158 12.58 4.78 3.14
C VAL A 158 13.65 4.01 3.91
N HIS A 159 14.73 3.58 3.22
CA HIS A 159 15.83 2.84 3.83
C HIS A 159 16.65 3.68 4.81
N SER A 160 16.80 5.01 4.56
CA SER A 160 17.45 5.91 5.52
C SER A 160 16.68 6.01 6.84
N ALA A 161 15.35 5.90 6.78
CA ALA A 161 14.47 5.78 7.94
C ALA A 161 14.48 4.38 8.60
N LYS A 162 15.39 3.48 8.16
CA LYS A 162 15.47 2.09 8.63
C LYS A 162 14.17 1.30 8.43
N ILE A 163 13.44 1.56 7.37
CA ILE A 163 12.23 0.86 6.99
C ILE A 163 12.51 0.05 5.71
N LEU A 164 12.06 -1.21 5.70
CA LEU A 164 12.04 -2.08 4.53
C LEU A 164 10.59 -2.17 4.02
N HIS A 165 10.38 -1.97 2.72
CA HIS A 165 9.04 -2.01 2.12
C HIS A 165 8.50 -3.44 2.03
N ARG A 166 9.29 -4.39 1.51
CA ARG A 166 9.04 -5.84 1.44
C ARG A 166 7.93 -6.32 0.49
N ASP A 167 7.24 -5.42 -0.18
CA ASP A 167 6.20 -5.77 -1.19
C ASP A 167 6.24 -4.82 -2.39
N LEU A 168 7.44 -4.47 -2.84
CA LEU A 168 7.58 -3.67 -4.06
C LEU A 168 7.16 -4.50 -5.27
N LYS A 169 6.28 -3.90 -6.07
CA LYS A 169 5.76 -4.45 -7.33
C LYS A 169 5.15 -3.31 -8.15
N PRO A 170 4.96 -3.46 -9.47
CA PRO A 170 4.44 -2.39 -10.31
C PRO A 170 3.08 -1.81 -9.87
N ARG A 171 2.22 -2.62 -9.25
CA ARG A 171 0.93 -2.17 -8.70
C ARG A 171 1.04 -1.24 -7.50
N ASN A 172 2.15 -1.29 -6.77
CA ASN A 172 2.41 -0.45 -5.59
C ASN A 172 3.23 0.80 -5.95
N LEU A 173 3.35 1.11 -7.24
CA LEU A 173 4.00 2.29 -7.79
C LEU A 173 2.95 3.08 -8.56
N LEU A 174 2.41 4.10 -7.92
CA LEU A 174 1.37 4.94 -8.49
C LEU A 174 1.99 6.06 -9.32
N ILE A 175 1.31 6.47 -10.38
CA ILE A 175 1.84 7.42 -11.37
C ILE A 175 0.74 8.40 -11.77
N ASN A 176 1.10 9.67 -11.91
CA ASN A 176 0.24 10.71 -12.44
C ASN A 176 0.52 10.97 -13.94
N SER A 177 -0.28 11.85 -14.55
CA SER A 177 -0.16 12.24 -15.96
C SER A 177 1.19 12.89 -16.31
N ASN A 178 1.90 13.47 -15.33
CA ASN A 178 3.24 14.06 -15.50
C ASN A 178 4.36 13.03 -15.36
N CYS A 179 4.06 11.74 -15.22
CA CYS A 179 5.00 10.67 -14.93
C CYS A 179 5.68 10.78 -13.55
N ASP A 180 5.12 11.55 -12.60
CA ASP A 180 5.59 11.51 -11.21
C ASP A 180 5.16 10.19 -10.58
N LEU A 181 6.13 9.52 -9.94
CA LEU A 181 5.94 8.20 -9.34
C LEU A 181 5.95 8.28 -7.82
N LYS A 182 5.01 7.55 -7.19
CA LYS A 182 4.92 7.43 -5.73
C LYS A 182 4.75 5.99 -5.29
N ILE A 183 5.58 5.61 -4.32
CA ILE A 183 5.53 4.30 -3.65
C ILE A 183 4.36 4.30 -2.66
N CYS A 184 3.54 3.25 -2.68
CA CYS A 184 2.41 3.07 -1.78
C CYS A 184 2.39 1.65 -1.17
N ASP A 185 1.43 1.38 -0.27
CA ASP A 185 1.19 0.08 0.38
C ASP A 185 2.34 -0.41 1.28
N PHE A 186 2.52 0.27 2.41
CA PHE A 186 3.48 -0.10 3.45
C PHE A 186 2.94 -1.16 4.44
N GLY A 187 1.87 -1.85 4.13
CA GLY A 187 1.24 -2.84 5.01
C GLY A 187 2.16 -4.00 5.41
N LEU A 188 3.08 -4.39 4.54
CA LEU A 188 4.09 -5.43 4.80
C LEU A 188 5.44 -4.88 5.27
N ALA A 189 5.58 -3.57 5.38
CA ALA A 189 6.85 -2.95 5.80
C ALA A 189 7.26 -3.35 7.22
N ARG A 190 8.57 -3.33 7.47
CA ARG A 190 9.18 -3.63 8.77
C ARG A 190 10.36 -2.71 9.04
N PRO A 191 10.67 -2.41 10.32
CA PRO A 191 11.92 -1.77 10.66
C PRO A 191 13.09 -2.71 10.36
N CYS A 192 14.18 -2.16 9.82
CA CYS A 192 15.46 -2.83 9.66
C CYS A 192 16.24 -2.69 10.97
N ILE A 193 16.02 -3.60 11.91
CA ILE A 193 16.73 -3.59 13.21
C ILE A 193 17.64 -4.80 13.25
N SER A 194 18.94 -4.56 13.31
CA SER A 194 20.02 -5.56 13.16
C SER A 194 20.11 -6.59 14.30
N ASN A 195 19.31 -6.54 15.35
CA ASN A 195 19.48 -7.42 16.52
C ASN A 195 18.17 -7.87 17.19
N LEU A 196 17.01 -7.63 16.59
CA LEU A 196 15.79 -8.25 17.08
C LEU A 196 15.52 -9.49 16.23
N GLU A 197 15.60 -10.66 16.82
CA GLU A 197 14.89 -11.83 16.36
C GLU A 197 13.39 -11.49 16.37
N VAL A 198 12.96 -10.74 15.39
CA VAL A 198 11.53 -10.60 15.12
C VAL A 198 11.13 -12.00 14.67
N SER A 199 10.55 -12.77 15.58
CA SER A 199 9.75 -13.93 15.21
C SER A 199 8.75 -13.42 14.18
N ALA A 200 9.13 -13.55 12.91
CA ALA A 200 8.28 -13.14 11.81
C ALA A 200 7.06 -14.06 11.92
N PRO A 201 5.86 -13.52 12.20
CA PRO A 201 4.67 -14.34 12.00
C PRO A 201 4.78 -14.86 10.57
N HIS A 202 4.57 -16.16 10.42
CA HIS A 202 4.54 -16.81 9.12
C HIS A 202 3.89 -15.85 8.13
N MET A 203 4.62 -15.47 7.08
CA MET A 203 3.99 -14.75 5.97
C MET A 203 2.90 -15.69 5.52
N THR A 204 1.66 -15.39 5.92
CA THR A 204 0.51 -16.12 5.43
C THR A 204 0.61 -16.09 3.92
N ASP A 205 0.91 -17.25 3.35
CA ASP A 205 1.22 -17.53 1.95
C ASP A 205 0.09 -17.24 0.98
N TYR A 206 -0.90 -16.49 1.43
CA TYR A 206 -2.10 -16.26 0.65
C TYR A 206 -1.87 -15.12 -0.35
N VAL A 207 -1.66 -15.53 -1.61
CA VAL A 207 -1.94 -14.75 -2.85
C VAL A 207 -1.12 -13.49 -3.10
N ALA A 208 -0.05 -13.19 -2.35
CA ALA A 208 0.83 -12.09 -2.74
C ALA A 208 1.73 -12.55 -3.91
N THR A 209 1.78 -11.74 -4.96
CA THR A 209 2.59 -11.99 -6.16
C THR A 209 4.05 -12.25 -5.78
N ARG A 210 4.56 -13.46 -6.00
CA ARG A 210 5.93 -13.88 -5.62
C ARG A 210 6.99 -13.48 -6.65
N TRP A 211 6.59 -12.93 -7.77
CA TRP A 211 7.47 -12.63 -8.93
C TRP A 211 8.58 -11.62 -8.64
N TYR A 212 8.39 -10.79 -7.64
CA TYR A 212 9.31 -9.71 -7.25
C TYR A 212 10.05 -10.01 -5.93
N ARG A 213 9.86 -11.19 -5.35
CA ARG A 213 10.49 -11.54 -4.07
C ARG A 213 11.90 -12.08 -4.27
N ALA A 214 12.81 -11.58 -3.45
CA ALA A 214 14.18 -12.06 -3.42
C ALA A 214 14.25 -13.54 -3.00
N PRO A 215 15.23 -14.32 -3.53
CA PRO A 215 15.36 -15.76 -3.25
C PRO A 215 15.46 -16.06 -1.76
N GLU A 216 16.22 -15.27 -1.01
CA GLU A 216 16.39 -15.41 0.43
C GLU A 216 15.08 -15.25 1.20
N VAL A 217 14.15 -14.44 0.67
CA VAL A 217 12.80 -14.28 1.26
C VAL A 217 11.94 -15.51 1.04
N LEU A 218 12.16 -16.21 -0.07
CA LEU A 218 11.43 -17.42 -0.42
C LEU A 218 11.98 -18.65 0.31
N LEU A 219 13.29 -18.66 0.62
CA LEU A 219 14.00 -19.79 1.19
C LEU A 219 14.22 -19.68 2.71
N SER A 220 14.34 -18.49 3.25
CA SER A 220 14.69 -18.28 4.66
C SER A 220 14.02 -17.03 5.21
N TYR A 221 13.40 -17.15 6.38
CA TYR A 221 12.58 -16.08 6.98
C TYR A 221 13.36 -15.14 7.92
N LYS A 222 14.69 -15.31 8.06
CA LYS A 222 15.39 -14.71 9.20
C LYS A 222 16.20 -13.44 8.91
N ASN A 223 16.62 -13.19 7.68
CA ASN A 223 17.52 -12.08 7.38
C ASN A 223 16.97 -11.14 6.32
N TYR A 224 16.14 -10.19 6.75
CA TYR A 224 15.61 -9.17 5.87
C TYR A 224 16.53 -7.94 5.84
N THR A 225 17.02 -7.58 4.66
CA THR A 225 17.86 -6.39 4.44
C THR A 225 17.30 -5.52 3.32
N ALA A 226 17.85 -4.32 3.15
CA ALA A 226 17.51 -3.42 2.04
C ALA A 226 17.73 -4.06 0.65
N ALA A 227 18.63 -5.05 0.55
CA ALA A 227 18.89 -5.77 -0.70
C ALA A 227 17.66 -6.47 -1.27
N MET A 228 16.70 -6.87 -0.43
CA MET A 228 15.44 -7.50 -0.88
C MET A 228 14.56 -6.53 -1.68
N ASP A 229 14.46 -5.28 -1.22
CA ASP A 229 13.73 -4.26 -1.95
C ASP A 229 14.47 -3.94 -3.26
N MET A 230 15.81 -3.96 -3.27
CA MET A 230 16.62 -3.78 -4.47
C MET A 230 16.45 -4.92 -5.48
N TRP A 231 16.31 -6.18 -5.03
CA TRP A 231 15.92 -7.29 -5.91
C TRP A 231 14.57 -7.01 -6.59
N SER A 232 13.59 -6.57 -5.81
CA SER A 232 12.27 -6.22 -6.35
C SER A 232 12.35 -5.10 -7.39
N VAL A 233 13.20 -4.08 -7.16
CA VAL A 233 13.48 -3.02 -8.15
C VAL A 233 14.09 -3.59 -9.42
N GLY A 234 15.05 -4.50 -9.31
CA GLY A 234 15.65 -5.19 -10.48
C GLY A 234 14.60 -5.95 -11.30
N CYS A 235 13.68 -6.65 -10.64
CA CYS A 235 12.57 -7.34 -11.32
C CYS A 235 11.61 -6.34 -12.02
N ILE A 236 11.29 -5.22 -11.37
CA ILE A 236 10.45 -4.15 -11.96
C ILE A 236 11.14 -3.52 -13.15
N PHE A 237 12.44 -3.23 -13.04
CA PHE A 237 13.23 -2.67 -14.14
C PHE A 237 13.27 -3.61 -15.35
N ALA A 238 13.53 -4.91 -15.12
CA ALA A 238 13.46 -5.90 -16.19
C ALA A 238 12.07 -5.96 -16.84
N GLU A 239 10.99 -5.86 -16.05
CA GLU A 239 9.62 -5.86 -16.56
C GLU A 239 9.30 -4.59 -17.37
N LEU A 240 9.85 -3.44 -17.01
CA LEU A 240 9.74 -2.20 -17.80
C LEU A 240 10.35 -2.37 -19.19
N LEU A 241 11.52 -3.01 -19.28
CA LEU A 241 12.21 -3.29 -20.55
C LEU A 241 11.54 -4.39 -21.38
N LEU A 242 11.14 -5.50 -20.72
CA LEU A 242 10.62 -6.69 -21.38
C LEU A 242 9.10 -6.66 -21.59
N ARG A 243 8.37 -5.76 -20.94
CA ARG A 243 6.91 -5.67 -20.93
C ARG A 243 6.21 -6.92 -20.39
N LYS A 244 6.93 -7.75 -19.68
CA LYS A 244 6.46 -8.98 -19.03
C LYS A 244 7.29 -9.27 -17.78
N PRO A 245 6.68 -9.86 -16.72
CA PRO A 245 7.42 -10.21 -15.52
C PRO A 245 8.59 -11.13 -15.81
N LEU A 246 9.75 -10.85 -15.18
CA LEU A 246 10.98 -11.64 -15.36
C LEU A 246 10.83 -13.08 -14.83
N PHE A 247 10.23 -13.25 -13.65
CA PHE A 247 10.07 -14.54 -12.96
C PHE A 247 8.59 -14.95 -12.84
N ARG A 248 7.88 -15.00 -13.96
CA ARG A 248 6.49 -15.47 -13.96
C ARG A 248 6.43 -16.97 -13.67
N GLN A 249 6.04 -17.37 -12.47
CA GLN A 249 5.74 -18.75 -12.18
C GLN A 249 4.44 -19.15 -12.90
N HIS A 250 4.49 -20.13 -13.77
CA HIS A 250 3.32 -20.82 -14.25
C HIS A 250 2.75 -21.61 -13.06
N GLN A 251 1.60 -21.19 -12.53
CA GLN A 251 0.82 -22.07 -11.67
C GLN A 251 0.38 -23.24 -12.54
N LYS A 252 1.05 -24.39 -12.38
CA LYS A 252 0.45 -25.65 -12.84
C LYS A 252 -0.86 -25.78 -12.05
N PRO A 253 -2.01 -26.01 -12.68
CA PRO A 253 -3.20 -26.37 -11.94
C PRO A 253 -2.87 -27.61 -11.14
N THR A 254 -2.98 -27.54 -9.82
CA THR A 254 -2.85 -28.66 -8.92
C THR A 254 -4.03 -29.57 -9.19
N ARG A 255 -3.89 -30.51 -10.12
CA ARG A 255 -4.70 -31.73 -10.13
C ARG A 255 -4.20 -32.56 -8.96
N LEU A 256 -4.82 -32.40 -7.83
CA LEU A 256 -4.69 -33.33 -6.71
C LEU A 256 -6.11 -33.62 -6.20
N ASN A 257 -6.39 -34.92 -6.24
CA ASN A 257 -7.49 -35.66 -5.59
C ASN A 257 -8.76 -35.88 -6.39
N SER A 258 -8.69 -36.83 -7.29
CA SER A 258 -9.82 -37.73 -7.57
C SER A 258 -9.30 -39.14 -7.93
N GLU A 259 -8.51 -39.74 -7.05
CA GLU A 259 -8.18 -41.18 -7.13
C GLU A 259 -7.75 -41.69 -5.76
N PHE A 260 -8.68 -41.76 -4.83
CA PHE A 260 -8.63 -42.67 -3.66
C PHE A 260 -10.03 -42.80 -3.08
N THR A 261 -10.98 -43.34 -3.89
CA THR A 261 -12.12 -44.09 -3.41
C THR A 261 -12.37 -45.19 -4.44
N GLY A 262 -11.64 -46.27 -4.27
CA GLY A 262 -11.83 -47.50 -5.02
C GLY A 262 -11.54 -48.68 -4.09
N ASN A 263 -12.60 -49.31 -3.67
CA ASN A 263 -12.72 -50.72 -3.27
C ASN A 263 -11.94 -51.20 -2.03
N SER A 264 -12.66 -51.42 -0.94
CA SER A 264 -13.03 -52.78 -0.43
C SER A 264 -14.08 -52.64 0.65
#